data_3a900b5d70a4a925ec196760c60b77d2
#
_entry.id   3a900b5d70a4a925ec196760c60b77d2
#
_cell.length_a   1.000
_cell.length_b   1.000
_cell.length_c   1.000
_cell.angle_alpha   90.00
_cell.angle_beta   90.00
_cell.angle_gamma   90.00
#
_symmetry.space_group_name_H-M   'P 1'
#
loop_
_entity.id
_entity.type
_entity.pdbx_description
1 polymer ?
#
loop_
_entity_poly.entity_id
_entity_poly.type
_entity_poly.pdbx_seq_one_letter_code
_entity_poly.pdbx_strand_id
1 'polypeptide(L)'
;MFARSARNLAVAAIHSLPVRAFAAPLPKSNKKFWRKLVKPLSAPASPDGVLLVDKAEGMTSHDVVALARQKLGTRKIGHCGTLDPIATGLLLLTVGRGTKVQDLLMSEDKEYRGTFALGVTTDTQDREGEVIQERPVPVLDEKQIRAAFEKFRGDFYQLPPMVSAKKHGGVPLYKLARQGKVVEREPRLVHVYRYTIDRIALPEIDFTVLCSKGFYVRTYVHDIGETLSCGAHLTSLRRTRSGRFDVANAMTVEKLKNAAREDILNRMLTLPEVSKMRGA
;
A
#
# COMPACT_ATOMS: atom_id res chain seq x y z
N MET A 1 -49.01 37.28 -29.36
CA MET A 1 -50.46 37.00 -29.24
C MET A 1 -50.63 35.79 -28.37
N PHE A 2 -51.21 35.94 -27.15
CA PHE A 2 -51.82 34.95 -26.22
C PHE A 2 -50.99 33.67 -25.89
N ALA A 3 -50.73 33.28 -24.65
CA ALA A 3 -51.47 33.46 -23.39
C ALA A 3 -50.55 33.31 -22.18
N ARG A 4 -50.60 34.31 -21.30
CA ARG A 4 -50.38 34.14 -19.89
C ARG A 4 -51.65 33.52 -19.25
N SER A 5 -51.49 32.68 -18.24
CA SER A 5 -52.43 32.45 -17.16
C SER A 5 -52.56 30.98 -16.80
N ALA A 6 -51.90 30.60 -15.71
CA ALA A 6 -52.33 29.58 -14.75
C ALA A 6 -51.32 29.50 -13.58
N ARG A 7 -51.11 30.62 -12.90
CA ARG A 7 -50.57 30.64 -11.51
C ARG A 7 -51.48 31.63 -10.76
N ASN A 8 -52.32 31.06 -9.93
CA ASN A 8 -52.99 31.71 -8.77
C ASN A 8 -54.38 31.07 -8.60
N LEU A 9 -54.42 29.99 -7.81
CA LEU A 9 -55.66 29.53 -7.14
C LEU A 9 -55.27 28.33 -6.25
N ALA A 10 -54.59 28.64 -5.12
CA ALA A 10 -54.51 27.70 -3.99
C ALA A 10 -53.87 28.41 -2.76
N VAL A 11 -54.31 29.63 -2.47
CA VAL A 11 -54.00 30.29 -1.19
C VAL A 11 -55.25 31.02 -0.71
N ALA A 12 -56.24 30.27 -0.27
CA ALA A 12 -57.35 30.77 0.50
C ALA A 12 -58.27 29.64 0.96
N ALA A 13 -57.90 28.87 1.96
CA ALA A 13 -58.83 28.09 2.79
C ALA A 13 -58.08 27.39 3.96
N ILE A 14 -57.38 28.16 4.82
CA ILE A 14 -56.98 27.67 6.14
C ILE A 14 -57.13 28.82 7.13
N HIS A 15 -58.37 29.23 7.31
CA HIS A 15 -58.77 30.05 8.45
C HIS A 15 -60.18 29.64 8.84
N SER A 16 -60.29 28.74 9.82
CA SER A 16 -61.37 28.57 10.77
C SER A 16 -61.55 27.10 11.19
N LEU A 17 -60.68 26.64 12.04
CA LEU A 17 -60.99 25.50 12.90
C LEU A 17 -60.61 25.90 14.34
N PRO A 18 -61.48 25.71 15.34
CA PRO A 18 -61.27 26.17 16.71
C PRO A 18 -60.20 25.32 17.38
N VAL A 19 -59.21 26.02 17.95
CA VAL A 19 -58.24 25.46 18.88
C VAL A 19 -58.95 25.19 20.21
N ARG A 20 -59.58 24.03 20.33
CA ARG A 20 -59.95 23.49 21.67
C ARG A 20 -60.06 21.98 21.61
N ALA A 21 -59.39 21.38 22.57
CA ALA A 21 -59.45 20.00 23.02
C ALA A 21 -58.50 19.03 22.28
N PHE A 22 -57.41 18.77 22.91
CA PHE A 22 -56.97 17.48 23.43
C PHE A 22 -55.56 17.63 24.03
N ALA A 23 -55.51 18.23 25.22
CA ALA A 23 -54.36 18.02 26.09
C ALA A 23 -54.56 16.68 26.83
N ALA A 24 -54.42 15.59 26.13
CA ALA A 24 -54.16 14.31 26.79
C ALA A 24 -52.67 14.30 27.19
N PRO A 25 -52.30 13.96 28.45
CA PRO A 25 -50.91 13.86 28.84
C PRO A 25 -50.22 12.81 27.99
N LEU A 26 -49.14 13.20 27.30
CA LEU A 26 -48.29 12.29 26.57
C LEU A 26 -47.87 11.12 27.47
N PRO A 27 -48.03 9.86 27.08
CA PRO A 27 -47.65 8.74 27.91
C PRO A 27 -46.16 8.81 28.21
N LYS A 28 -45.81 8.74 29.52
CA LYS A 28 -44.44 8.76 29.99
C LYS A 28 -43.63 7.80 29.12
N SER A 29 -42.64 8.33 28.41
CA SER A 29 -41.89 7.69 27.38
C SER A 29 -41.37 6.31 27.83
N ASN A 30 -41.97 5.26 27.31
CA ASN A 30 -41.47 3.92 27.46
C ASN A 30 -40.23 3.78 26.55
N LYS A 31 -39.04 4.16 27.08
CA LYS A 31 -37.74 4.05 26.35
C LYS A 31 -37.49 2.68 25.77
N LYS A 32 -38.14 1.63 26.29
CA LYS A 32 -38.07 0.27 25.74
C LYS A 32 -38.92 0.10 24.47
N PHE A 33 -40.06 0.80 24.35
CA PHE A 33 -40.92 0.77 23.20
C PHE A 33 -40.26 1.43 21.97
N TRP A 34 -39.69 2.63 22.13
CA TRP A 34 -38.96 3.34 21.08
C TRP A 34 -37.67 2.63 20.66
N ARG A 35 -36.97 1.92 21.57
CA ARG A 35 -35.85 1.06 21.21
C ARG A 35 -36.20 -0.14 20.34
N LYS A 36 -37.46 -0.61 20.33
CA LYS A 36 -37.92 -1.69 19.48
C LYS A 36 -38.41 -1.20 18.09
N LEU A 37 -38.88 0.04 17.98
CA LEU A 37 -39.38 0.61 16.72
C LEU A 37 -38.31 1.23 15.85
N VAL A 38 -37.25 1.75 16.44
CA VAL A 38 -36.07 2.20 15.71
C VAL A 38 -35.05 1.08 15.78
N LYS A 39 -35.19 0.02 14.96
CA LYS A 39 -34.02 -0.74 14.56
C LYS A 39 -33.09 0.29 13.91
N PRO A 40 -31.86 0.54 14.45
CA PRO A 40 -30.91 1.34 13.70
C PRO A 40 -30.84 0.69 12.31
N LEU A 41 -31.00 1.50 11.24
CA LEU A 41 -30.65 1.06 9.89
C LEU A 41 -29.34 0.30 10.06
N SER A 42 -29.33 -0.98 9.65
CA SER A 42 -28.15 -1.82 9.76
C SER A 42 -26.96 -0.98 9.33
N ALA A 43 -25.97 -0.84 10.20
CA ALA A 43 -24.76 -0.12 9.86
C ALA A 43 -24.33 -0.56 8.46
N PRO A 44 -24.01 0.35 7.55
CA PRO A 44 -23.71 0.00 6.19
C PRO A 44 -22.70 -1.14 6.21
N ALA A 45 -22.99 -2.22 5.48
CA ALA A 45 -22.19 -3.44 5.51
C ALA A 45 -20.72 -3.05 5.41
N SER A 46 -19.90 -3.57 6.33
CA SER A 46 -18.46 -3.30 6.30
C SER A 46 -17.94 -3.66 4.91
N PRO A 47 -17.23 -2.76 4.23
CA PRO A 47 -16.70 -3.06 2.91
C PRO A 47 -15.76 -4.26 2.99
N ASP A 48 -15.89 -5.20 2.06
CA ASP A 48 -15.09 -6.42 1.98
C ASP A 48 -14.41 -6.51 0.62
N GLY A 49 -13.10 -6.65 0.58
CA GLY A 49 -12.37 -6.78 -0.68
C GLY A 49 -10.92 -6.34 -0.61
N VAL A 50 -10.37 -5.96 -1.76
CA VAL A 50 -9.01 -5.47 -1.92
C VAL A 50 -9.01 -4.14 -2.65
N LEU A 51 -8.34 -3.13 -2.10
CA LEU A 51 -8.13 -1.84 -2.73
C LEU A 51 -6.68 -1.74 -3.19
N LEU A 52 -6.46 -1.41 -4.45
CA LEU A 52 -5.15 -1.13 -5.01
C LEU A 52 -4.83 0.35 -4.83
N VAL A 53 -3.72 0.66 -4.17
CA VAL A 53 -3.28 2.04 -3.94
C VAL A 53 -1.88 2.23 -4.51
N ASP A 54 -1.67 3.28 -5.28
CA ASP A 54 -0.36 3.76 -5.71
C ASP A 54 0.21 4.64 -4.59
N LYS A 55 1.09 4.06 -3.76
CA LYS A 55 1.71 4.74 -2.63
C LYS A 55 2.67 5.82 -3.10
N ALA A 56 2.51 7.02 -2.59
CA ALA A 56 3.45 8.11 -2.81
C ALA A 56 4.73 7.93 -1.98
N GLU A 57 5.80 8.57 -2.38
CA GLU A 57 7.05 8.68 -1.62
C GLU A 57 6.85 9.41 -0.29
N GLY A 58 7.71 9.17 0.69
CA GLY A 58 7.70 9.81 2.00
C GLY A 58 6.65 9.24 2.98
N MET A 59 5.73 8.40 2.52
CA MET A 59 4.71 7.75 3.36
C MET A 59 5.12 6.33 3.71
N THR A 60 4.80 5.91 4.93
CA THR A 60 4.84 4.49 5.29
C THR A 60 3.61 3.75 4.74
N SER A 61 3.70 2.42 4.59
CA SER A 61 2.54 1.59 4.25
C SER A 61 1.41 1.71 5.29
N HIS A 62 1.75 1.99 6.56
CA HIS A 62 0.78 2.19 7.64
C HIS A 62 0.02 3.51 7.53
N ASP A 63 0.64 4.58 7.02
CA ASP A 63 -0.02 5.86 6.77
C ASP A 63 -1.12 5.71 5.71
N VAL A 64 -0.85 4.92 4.67
CA VAL A 64 -1.85 4.60 3.64
C VAL A 64 -3.00 3.77 4.23
N VAL A 65 -2.69 2.81 5.10
CA VAL A 65 -3.73 2.03 5.83
C VAL A 65 -4.55 2.95 6.73
N ALA A 66 -3.92 3.89 7.45
CA ALA A 66 -4.61 4.84 8.33
C ALA A 66 -5.56 5.75 7.53
N LEU A 67 -5.10 6.27 6.38
CA LEU A 67 -5.92 7.05 5.46
C LEU A 67 -7.12 6.24 4.94
N ALA A 68 -6.90 5.01 4.50
CA ALA A 68 -7.97 4.14 4.02
C ALA A 68 -8.99 3.80 5.13
N ARG A 69 -8.54 3.60 6.37
CA ARG A 69 -9.41 3.40 7.54
C ARG A 69 -10.31 4.59 7.78
N GLN A 70 -9.76 5.80 7.72
CA GLN A 70 -10.51 7.04 7.87
C GLN A 70 -11.57 7.18 6.77
N LYS A 71 -11.19 6.98 5.51
CA LYS A 71 -12.07 7.14 4.35
C LYS A 71 -13.18 6.10 4.27
N LEU A 72 -12.89 4.85 4.61
CA LEU A 72 -13.85 3.74 4.54
C LEU A 72 -14.67 3.56 5.84
N GLY A 73 -14.31 4.24 6.93
CA GLY A 73 -15.00 4.12 8.21
C GLY A 73 -14.87 2.73 8.85
N THR A 74 -13.77 2.00 8.60
CA THR A 74 -13.53 0.67 9.15
C THR A 74 -12.09 0.51 9.65
N ARG A 75 -11.92 -0.16 10.80
CA ARG A 75 -10.61 -0.45 11.36
C ARG A 75 -9.96 -1.71 10.76
N LYS A 76 -10.76 -2.59 10.18
CA LYS A 76 -10.30 -3.88 9.67
C LYS A 76 -9.69 -3.73 8.28
N ILE A 77 -8.50 -3.13 8.22
CA ILE A 77 -7.70 -2.96 7.00
C ILE A 77 -6.26 -3.38 7.30
N GLY A 78 -5.71 -4.24 6.44
CA GLY A 78 -4.30 -4.63 6.39
C GLY A 78 -3.68 -4.30 5.04
N HIS A 79 -2.37 -4.57 4.87
CA HIS A 79 -1.69 -4.43 3.58
C HIS A 79 -0.89 -5.69 3.24
N CYS A 80 -0.65 -5.92 1.95
CA CYS A 80 0.07 -7.09 1.45
C CYS A 80 1.48 -6.71 0.98
N GLY A 81 2.42 -6.76 1.91
CA GLY A 81 3.83 -6.45 1.68
C GLY A 81 4.15 -4.97 1.88
N THR A 82 5.00 -4.70 2.87
CA THR A 82 5.47 -3.36 3.22
C THR A 82 6.24 -2.74 2.04
N LEU A 83 6.02 -1.46 1.81
CA LEU A 83 6.88 -0.57 1.03
C LEU A 83 7.57 0.39 2.01
N ASP A 84 8.86 0.56 1.85
CA ASP A 84 9.65 1.53 2.61
C ASP A 84 9.19 2.98 2.27
N PRO A 85 9.50 4.00 3.09
CA PRO A 85 9.08 5.37 2.82
C PRO A 85 9.57 5.90 1.47
N ILE A 86 10.83 5.63 1.11
CA ILE A 86 11.42 5.97 -0.19
C ILE A 86 10.69 5.30 -1.38
N ALA A 87 10.12 4.11 -1.16
CA ALA A 87 9.48 3.35 -2.24
C ALA A 87 8.10 3.88 -2.57
N THR A 88 7.77 3.87 -3.87
CA THR A 88 6.45 4.21 -4.42
C THR A 88 5.77 2.98 -5.02
N GLY A 89 4.55 3.16 -5.52
CA GLY A 89 3.89 2.17 -6.35
C GLY A 89 2.88 1.30 -5.62
N LEU A 90 2.62 0.14 -6.18
CA LEU A 90 1.47 -0.71 -5.83
C LEU A 90 1.49 -1.21 -4.40
N LEU A 91 0.51 -0.80 -3.61
CA LEU A 91 0.22 -1.32 -2.29
C LEU A 91 -1.20 -1.89 -2.27
N LEU A 92 -1.34 -3.20 -2.06
CA LEU A 92 -2.63 -3.85 -1.92
C LEU A 92 -3.11 -3.71 -0.49
N LEU A 93 -4.29 -3.12 -0.28
CA LEU A 93 -4.98 -3.03 1.00
C LEU A 93 -6.10 -4.06 1.06
N THR A 94 -6.07 -4.93 2.05
CA THR A 94 -7.14 -5.88 2.34
C THR A 94 -8.14 -5.25 3.30
N VAL A 95 -9.43 -5.25 2.95
CA VAL A 95 -10.49 -4.57 3.70
C VAL A 95 -11.52 -5.58 4.19
N GLY A 96 -11.94 -5.48 5.43
CA GLY A 96 -12.98 -6.32 6.02
C GLY A 96 -12.65 -7.81 5.95
N ARG A 97 -13.50 -8.62 5.29
CA ARG A 97 -13.23 -10.05 5.05
C ARG A 97 -12.04 -10.28 4.10
N GLY A 98 -11.65 -9.29 3.31
CA GLY A 98 -10.44 -9.34 2.48
C GLY A 98 -9.16 -9.63 3.27
N THR A 99 -9.13 -9.33 4.58
CA THR A 99 -7.98 -9.70 5.43
C THR A 99 -7.75 -11.21 5.54
N LYS A 100 -8.74 -12.04 5.22
CA LYS A 100 -8.59 -13.51 5.23
C LYS A 100 -7.73 -14.04 4.08
N VAL A 101 -7.61 -13.28 2.99
CA VAL A 101 -6.77 -13.64 1.84
C VAL A 101 -5.42 -12.90 1.83
N GLN A 102 -5.10 -12.19 2.91
CA GLN A 102 -3.88 -11.37 3.02
C GLN A 102 -2.61 -12.20 2.79
N ASP A 103 -2.48 -13.35 3.43
CA ASP A 103 -1.28 -14.20 3.32
C ASP A 103 -1.10 -14.74 1.91
N LEU A 104 -2.21 -15.06 1.21
CA LEU A 104 -2.18 -15.45 -0.20
C LEU A 104 -1.65 -14.32 -1.08
N LEU A 105 -2.10 -13.08 -0.87
CA LEU A 105 -1.64 -11.91 -1.62
C LEU A 105 -0.21 -11.50 -1.25
N MET A 106 0.21 -11.73 -0.02
CA MET A 106 1.60 -11.52 0.40
C MET A 106 2.56 -12.50 -0.27
N SER A 107 2.10 -13.70 -0.62
CA SER A 107 2.92 -14.74 -1.24
C SER A 107 3.16 -14.55 -2.73
N GLU A 108 2.48 -13.60 -3.39
CA GLU A 108 2.67 -13.29 -4.80
C GLU A 108 4.09 -12.80 -5.11
N ASP A 109 4.55 -13.01 -6.34
CA ASP A 109 5.79 -12.43 -6.84
C ASP A 109 5.62 -10.92 -7.07
N LYS A 110 6.70 -10.17 -7.03
CA LYS A 110 6.70 -8.72 -7.16
C LYS A 110 7.63 -8.27 -8.28
N GLU A 111 7.18 -7.25 -9.01
CA GLU A 111 8.02 -6.55 -9.96
C GLU A 111 8.31 -5.14 -9.45
N TYR A 112 9.59 -4.76 -9.54
CA TYR A 112 10.07 -3.45 -9.14
C TYR A 112 10.88 -2.81 -10.27
N ARG A 113 10.75 -1.49 -10.38
CA ARG A 113 11.71 -0.63 -11.09
C ARG A 113 12.43 0.22 -10.07
N GLY A 114 13.72 0.39 -10.24
CA GLY A 114 14.52 1.17 -9.30
C GLY A 114 15.75 1.77 -9.94
N THR A 115 16.33 2.72 -9.22
CA THR A 115 17.64 3.30 -9.49
C THR A 115 18.51 3.06 -8.27
N PHE A 116 19.77 2.75 -8.47
CA PHE A 116 20.77 2.73 -7.41
C PHE A 116 22.04 3.46 -7.84
N ALA A 117 22.78 3.96 -6.87
CA ALA A 117 24.06 4.64 -7.09
C ALA A 117 25.20 3.78 -6.55
N LEU A 118 26.25 3.62 -7.36
CA LEU A 118 27.52 3.01 -6.99
C LEU A 118 28.40 4.00 -6.19
N GLY A 119 29.36 3.47 -5.46
CA GLY A 119 30.38 4.26 -4.77
C GLY A 119 30.07 4.59 -3.32
N VAL A 120 28.82 4.43 -2.89
CA VAL A 120 28.38 4.79 -1.53
C VAL A 120 27.56 3.65 -0.94
N THR A 121 27.84 3.28 0.31
CA THR A 121 26.98 2.38 1.10
C THR A 121 26.40 3.12 2.30
N THR A 122 25.13 2.82 2.63
CA THR A 122 24.43 3.39 3.78
C THR A 122 23.98 2.28 4.73
N ASP A 123 23.72 2.63 5.98
CA ASP A 123 23.28 1.71 7.04
C ASP A 123 21.90 1.09 6.74
N THR A 124 21.03 1.80 6.02
CA THR A 124 19.73 1.30 5.58
C THR A 124 19.76 0.64 4.20
N GLN A 125 20.90 0.71 3.47
CA GLN A 125 21.08 0.27 2.09
C GLN A 125 20.20 1.06 1.09
N ASP A 126 19.71 2.24 1.49
CA ASP A 126 18.99 3.19 0.65
C ASP A 126 19.43 4.64 0.96
N ARG A 127 18.92 5.61 0.22
CA ARG A 127 19.34 7.02 0.31
C ARG A 127 18.90 7.73 1.60
N GLU A 128 18.01 7.11 2.41
CA GLU A 128 17.54 7.71 3.67
C GLU A 128 18.48 7.38 4.84
N GLY A 129 19.42 6.45 4.66
CA GLY A 129 20.38 6.03 5.66
C GLY A 129 21.60 6.94 5.76
N GLU A 130 22.33 6.79 6.88
CA GLU A 130 23.61 7.45 7.06
C GLU A 130 24.69 6.76 6.23
N VAL A 131 25.58 7.55 5.61
CA VAL A 131 26.70 7.02 4.83
C VAL A 131 27.69 6.34 5.78
N ILE A 132 27.94 5.05 5.54
CA ILE A 132 28.91 4.26 6.30
C ILE A 132 30.24 4.05 5.56
N GLN A 133 30.23 4.12 4.24
CA GLN A 133 31.44 4.01 3.44
C GLN A 133 31.28 4.65 2.07
N GLU A 134 32.32 5.33 1.61
CA GLU A 134 32.48 5.81 0.25
C GLU A 134 33.68 5.11 -0.38
N ARG A 135 33.54 4.66 -1.61
CA ARG A 135 34.58 3.99 -2.40
C ARG A 135 34.56 4.54 -3.84
N PRO A 136 35.72 4.76 -4.47
CA PRO A 136 35.76 5.20 -5.85
C PRO A 136 35.07 4.14 -6.75
N VAL A 137 34.26 4.60 -7.68
CA VAL A 137 33.65 3.72 -8.70
C VAL A 137 34.74 3.41 -9.73
N PRO A 138 35.13 2.14 -9.93
CA PRO A 138 36.11 1.77 -10.93
C PRO A 138 35.58 2.05 -12.35
N VAL A 139 36.47 2.01 -13.32
CA VAL A 139 36.04 2.01 -14.72
C VAL A 139 35.34 0.69 -14.99
N LEU A 140 34.03 0.74 -15.25
CA LEU A 140 33.18 -0.41 -15.47
C LEU A 140 32.63 -0.39 -16.89
N ASP A 141 32.73 -1.52 -17.57
CA ASP A 141 31.99 -1.75 -18.81
C ASP A 141 30.63 -2.41 -18.53
N GLU A 142 29.77 -2.39 -19.54
CA GLU A 142 28.42 -2.98 -19.45
C GLU A 142 28.48 -4.50 -19.13
N LYS A 143 29.49 -5.22 -19.63
CA LYS A 143 29.66 -6.65 -19.41
C LYS A 143 29.93 -6.96 -17.94
N GLN A 144 30.75 -6.16 -17.27
CA GLN A 144 31.06 -6.31 -15.84
C GLN A 144 29.81 -6.06 -15.00
N ILE A 145 29.04 -5.01 -15.32
CA ILE A 145 27.79 -4.71 -14.64
C ILE A 145 26.79 -5.85 -14.82
N ARG A 146 26.59 -6.34 -16.06
CA ARG A 146 25.71 -7.49 -16.33
C ARG A 146 26.15 -8.75 -15.60
N ALA A 147 27.44 -9.01 -15.52
CA ALA A 147 27.97 -10.16 -14.79
C ALA A 147 27.68 -10.08 -13.28
N ALA A 148 27.71 -8.87 -12.70
CA ALA A 148 27.34 -8.67 -11.30
C ALA A 148 25.84 -8.96 -11.04
N PHE A 149 24.95 -8.55 -11.92
CA PHE A 149 23.52 -8.88 -11.83
C PHE A 149 23.25 -10.37 -12.02
N GLU A 150 23.96 -11.03 -12.95
CA GLU A 150 23.77 -12.45 -13.26
C GLU A 150 24.10 -13.36 -12.07
N LYS A 151 25.00 -12.97 -11.17
CA LYS A 151 25.29 -13.70 -9.92
C LYS A 151 24.07 -13.87 -9.01
N PHE A 152 23.10 -12.96 -9.12
CA PHE A 152 21.88 -12.94 -8.29
C PHE A 152 20.63 -13.32 -9.10
N ARG A 153 20.78 -13.98 -10.24
CA ARG A 153 19.68 -14.57 -11.00
C ARG A 153 19.37 -15.97 -10.49
N GLY A 154 18.09 -16.37 -10.49
CA GLY A 154 17.64 -17.66 -9.95
C GLY A 154 17.58 -17.67 -8.43
N ASP A 155 17.86 -18.81 -7.83
CA ASP A 155 17.80 -19.02 -6.38
C ASP A 155 19.10 -18.61 -5.70
N PHE A 156 18.98 -17.81 -4.64
CA PHE A 156 20.10 -17.48 -3.76
C PHE A 156 19.63 -17.11 -2.36
N TYR A 157 20.56 -17.11 -1.40
CA TYR A 157 20.29 -16.71 -0.02
C TYR A 157 20.58 -15.23 0.16
N GLN A 158 19.58 -14.48 0.63
CA GLN A 158 19.68 -13.06 0.92
C GLN A 158 19.55 -12.82 2.43
N LEU A 159 20.49 -12.06 3.00
CA LEU A 159 20.41 -11.63 4.41
C LEU A 159 19.49 -10.40 4.51
N PRO A 160 18.33 -10.49 5.20
CA PRO A 160 17.44 -9.33 5.36
C PRO A 160 18.15 -8.14 5.99
N PRO A 161 17.88 -6.89 5.58
CA PRO A 161 18.49 -5.71 6.21
C PRO A 161 18.01 -5.55 7.65
N MET A 162 18.82 -4.86 8.49
CA MET A 162 18.43 -4.57 9.88
C MET A 162 17.16 -3.73 9.96
N VAL A 163 17.02 -2.77 9.05
CA VAL A 163 15.80 -1.95 8.97
C VAL A 163 14.75 -2.69 8.13
N SER A 164 14.04 -3.63 8.76
CA SER A 164 12.95 -4.37 8.09
C SER A 164 11.77 -4.63 9.02
N ALA A 165 10.61 -4.94 8.44
CA ALA A 165 9.39 -5.31 9.17
C ALA A 165 9.42 -6.73 9.74
N LYS A 166 10.47 -7.54 9.46
CA LYS A 166 10.65 -8.89 10.04
C LYS A 166 10.74 -8.77 11.55
N LYS A 167 10.15 -9.70 12.26
CA LYS A 167 10.21 -9.77 13.74
C LYS A 167 11.32 -10.71 14.19
N HIS A 168 12.06 -10.30 15.22
CA HIS A 168 12.96 -11.13 16.01
C HIS A 168 12.46 -11.14 17.45
N GLY A 169 12.19 -12.31 18.01
CA GLY A 169 11.58 -12.40 19.35
C GLY A 169 10.24 -11.64 19.50
N GLY A 170 9.42 -11.55 18.42
CA GLY A 170 8.15 -10.82 18.42
C GLY A 170 8.27 -9.30 18.15
N VAL A 171 9.49 -8.72 18.17
CA VAL A 171 9.76 -7.29 17.95
C VAL A 171 10.24 -7.07 16.51
N PRO A 172 9.67 -6.11 15.74
CA PRO A 172 10.16 -5.79 14.40
C PRO A 172 11.61 -5.32 14.42
N LEU A 173 12.43 -5.78 13.45
CA LEU A 173 13.85 -5.47 13.35
C LEU A 173 14.12 -3.95 13.28
N TYR A 174 13.28 -3.19 12.57
CA TYR A 174 13.45 -1.72 12.50
C TYR A 174 13.35 -1.03 13.87
N LYS A 175 12.60 -1.60 14.84
CA LYS A 175 12.55 -1.05 16.21
C LYS A 175 13.83 -1.34 16.98
N LEU A 176 14.43 -2.50 16.75
CA LEU A 176 15.72 -2.87 17.35
C LEU A 176 16.86 -2.05 16.76
N ALA A 177 16.86 -1.85 15.44
CA ALA A 177 17.81 -1.00 14.75
C ALA A 177 17.82 0.45 15.30
N ARG A 178 16.62 1.04 15.50
CA ARG A 178 16.49 2.38 16.12
C ARG A 178 17.00 2.47 17.57
N GLN A 179 17.15 1.33 18.24
CA GLN A 179 17.76 1.24 19.59
C GLN A 179 19.27 0.95 19.53
N GLY A 180 19.88 0.97 18.34
CA GLY A 180 21.29 0.61 18.14
C GLY A 180 21.59 -0.88 18.33
N LYS A 181 20.57 -1.74 18.43
CA LYS A 181 20.73 -3.18 18.64
C LYS A 181 20.93 -3.89 17.32
N VAL A 182 22.06 -4.52 17.13
CA VAL A 182 22.32 -5.46 16.05
C VAL A 182 21.91 -6.85 16.50
N VAL A 183 21.05 -7.52 15.74
CA VAL A 183 20.63 -8.89 16.01
C VAL A 183 21.03 -9.79 14.85
N GLU A 184 21.33 -11.03 15.18
CA GLU A 184 21.59 -12.07 14.18
C GLU A 184 20.36 -12.30 13.30
N ARG A 185 20.58 -12.40 12.01
CA ARG A 185 19.53 -12.58 11.00
C ARG A 185 19.82 -13.83 10.19
N GLU A 186 18.81 -14.62 9.98
CA GLU A 186 18.91 -15.81 9.15
C GLU A 186 18.77 -15.44 7.67
N PRO A 187 19.69 -15.91 6.80
CA PRO A 187 19.54 -15.79 5.36
C PRO A 187 18.22 -16.44 4.91
N ARG A 188 17.62 -15.89 3.87
CA ARG A 188 16.39 -16.40 3.27
C ARG A 188 16.60 -16.74 1.82
N LEU A 189 16.10 -17.91 1.42
CA LEU A 189 16.04 -18.28 0.03
C LEU A 189 15.06 -17.34 -0.68
N VAL A 190 15.54 -16.69 -1.75
CA VAL A 190 14.78 -15.82 -2.64
C VAL A 190 15.08 -16.21 -4.08
N HIS A 191 14.22 -15.77 -5.00
CA HIS A 191 14.39 -16.06 -6.42
C HIS A 191 14.24 -14.79 -7.24
N VAL A 192 15.15 -14.57 -8.18
CA VAL A 192 15.04 -13.56 -9.23
C VAL A 192 14.69 -14.28 -10.54
N TYR A 193 13.44 -14.11 -10.98
CA TYR A 193 12.94 -14.73 -12.21
C TYR A 193 13.53 -14.08 -13.45
N ARG A 194 13.63 -12.74 -13.40
CA ARG A 194 14.16 -11.96 -14.51
C ARG A 194 14.60 -10.58 -14.00
N TYR A 195 15.59 -10.01 -14.65
CA TYR A 195 15.98 -8.61 -14.49
C TYR A 195 16.26 -7.98 -15.85
N THR A 196 16.17 -6.65 -15.93
CA THR A 196 16.70 -5.84 -17.02
C THR A 196 17.51 -4.71 -16.44
N ILE A 197 18.58 -4.33 -17.14
CA ILE A 197 19.31 -3.09 -16.88
C ILE A 197 18.77 -2.09 -17.90
N ASP A 198 18.02 -1.11 -17.41
CA ASP A 198 17.23 -0.22 -18.25
C ASP A 198 18.06 0.98 -18.71
N ARG A 199 19.03 1.44 -17.87
CA ARG A 199 19.97 2.51 -18.18
C ARG A 199 21.24 2.36 -17.35
N ILE A 200 22.39 2.63 -17.96
CA ILE A 200 23.68 2.78 -17.29
C ILE A 200 24.16 4.20 -17.49
N ALA A 201 24.23 4.99 -16.44
CA ALA A 201 24.75 6.36 -16.42
C ALA A 201 25.54 6.56 -15.12
N LEU A 202 26.71 5.94 -15.03
CA LEU A 202 27.52 5.88 -13.83
C LEU A 202 27.66 7.26 -13.15
N PRO A 203 27.47 7.35 -11.81
CA PRO A 203 27.36 6.20 -10.91
C PRO A 203 25.94 5.56 -10.81
N GLU A 204 24.93 6.05 -11.54
CA GLU A 204 23.56 5.57 -11.45
C GLU A 204 23.28 4.44 -12.46
N ILE A 205 22.49 3.47 -12.01
CA ILE A 205 21.99 2.35 -12.82
C ILE A 205 20.49 2.17 -12.56
N ASP A 206 19.70 2.22 -13.66
CA ASP A 206 18.27 1.93 -13.61
C ASP A 206 18.05 0.46 -13.96
N PHE A 207 17.14 -0.19 -13.25
CA PHE A 207 16.85 -1.60 -13.43
C PHE A 207 15.38 -1.92 -13.20
N THR A 208 14.97 -3.05 -13.78
CA THR A 208 13.69 -3.71 -13.46
C THR A 208 13.99 -5.12 -12.96
N VAL A 209 13.30 -5.58 -11.91
CA VAL A 209 13.47 -6.94 -11.36
C VAL A 209 12.12 -7.57 -11.04
N LEU A 210 11.92 -8.83 -11.47
CA LEU A 210 10.82 -9.69 -11.05
C LEU A 210 11.37 -10.73 -10.08
N CYS A 211 10.84 -10.76 -8.87
CA CYS A 211 11.37 -11.56 -7.77
C CYS A 211 10.28 -12.20 -6.92
N SER A 212 10.67 -13.24 -6.19
CA SER A 212 9.80 -13.94 -5.26
C SER A 212 9.45 -13.10 -4.03
N LYS A 213 8.45 -13.56 -3.27
CA LYS A 213 8.13 -13.00 -1.95
C LYS A 213 9.35 -12.96 -1.02
N GLY A 214 9.40 -11.96 -0.15
CA GLY A 214 10.44 -11.83 0.88
C GLY A 214 11.77 -11.28 0.38
N PHE A 215 11.87 -10.95 -0.90
CA PHE A 215 13.02 -10.30 -1.52
C PHE A 215 13.17 -8.84 -1.05
N TYR A 216 14.39 -8.43 -0.75
CA TYR A 216 14.77 -7.07 -0.37
C TYR A 216 15.56 -6.41 -1.48
N VAL A 217 14.95 -5.47 -2.18
CA VAL A 217 15.60 -4.76 -3.30
C VAL A 217 16.81 -3.97 -2.83
N ARG A 218 16.76 -3.41 -1.62
CA ARG A 218 17.89 -2.69 -1.01
C ARG A 218 19.13 -3.57 -0.86
N THR A 219 18.94 -4.76 -0.31
CA THR A 219 20.05 -5.74 -0.16
C THR A 219 20.54 -6.22 -1.53
N TYR A 220 19.64 -6.41 -2.50
CA TYR A 220 20.03 -6.81 -3.85
C TYR A 220 20.98 -5.82 -4.50
N VAL A 221 20.71 -4.53 -4.47
CA VAL A 221 21.59 -3.51 -5.05
C VAL A 221 22.87 -3.33 -4.25
N HIS A 222 22.79 -3.44 -2.90
CA HIS A 222 23.96 -3.44 -2.04
C HIS A 222 24.93 -4.57 -2.43
N ASP A 223 24.44 -5.79 -2.56
CA ASP A 223 25.25 -6.97 -2.89
C ASP A 223 25.83 -6.90 -4.32
N ILE A 224 25.09 -6.31 -5.27
CA ILE A 224 25.62 -5.99 -6.61
C ILE A 224 26.78 -4.99 -6.50
N GLY A 225 26.64 -3.91 -5.71
CA GLY A 225 27.69 -2.93 -5.48
C GLY A 225 28.94 -3.54 -4.82
N GLU A 226 28.76 -4.46 -3.87
CA GLU A 226 29.86 -5.21 -3.26
C GLU A 226 30.54 -6.13 -4.26
N THR A 227 29.77 -6.77 -5.15
CA THR A 227 30.33 -7.58 -6.26
C THR A 227 31.18 -6.73 -7.21
N LEU A 228 30.80 -5.46 -7.43
CA LEU A 228 31.57 -4.49 -8.22
C LEU A 228 32.70 -3.81 -7.44
N SER A 229 32.91 -4.19 -6.16
CA SER A 229 33.96 -3.70 -5.25
C SER A 229 33.87 -2.21 -4.87
N CYS A 230 32.79 -1.52 -5.20
CA CYS A 230 32.61 -0.10 -4.90
C CYS A 230 31.42 0.20 -3.96
N GLY A 231 30.59 -0.80 -3.65
CA GLY A 231 29.36 -0.60 -2.88
C GLY A 231 28.26 0.09 -3.68
N ALA A 232 27.05 0.01 -3.17
CA ALA A 232 25.89 0.69 -3.73
C ALA A 232 24.81 0.91 -2.66
N HIS A 233 23.91 1.85 -2.95
CA HIS A 233 22.68 2.04 -2.20
C HIS A 233 21.53 2.37 -3.15
N LEU A 234 20.32 2.00 -2.75
CA LEU A 234 19.10 2.25 -3.52
C LEU A 234 18.73 3.74 -3.44
N THR A 235 18.56 4.40 -4.59
CA THR A 235 18.18 5.83 -4.65
C THR A 235 16.70 6.03 -4.96
N SER A 236 16.07 5.13 -5.72
CA SER A 236 14.63 5.12 -5.95
C SER A 236 14.08 3.72 -6.12
N LEU A 237 12.80 3.54 -5.78
CA LEU A 237 12.11 2.26 -5.94
C LEU A 237 10.62 2.47 -6.23
N ARG A 238 10.12 1.72 -7.19
CA ARG A 238 8.71 1.65 -7.51
C ARG A 238 8.26 0.21 -7.68
N ARG A 239 7.30 -0.25 -6.88
CA ARG A 239 6.65 -1.54 -7.11
C ARG A 239 5.59 -1.40 -8.19
N THR A 240 5.84 -2.01 -9.35
CA THR A 240 4.94 -1.95 -10.50
C THR A 240 3.87 -3.01 -10.45
N ARG A 241 4.21 -4.23 -9.92
CA ARG A 241 3.29 -5.36 -9.89
C ARG A 241 3.41 -6.18 -8.60
N SER A 242 2.32 -6.86 -8.25
CA SER A 242 2.26 -7.91 -7.23
C SER A 242 1.34 -9.03 -7.76
N GLY A 243 1.91 -10.17 -8.15
CA GLY A 243 1.21 -11.19 -8.92
C GLY A 243 0.63 -10.60 -10.21
N ARG A 244 -0.67 -10.75 -10.40
CA ARG A 244 -1.40 -10.20 -11.55
C ARG A 244 -1.94 -8.78 -11.33
N PHE A 245 -1.72 -8.19 -10.15
CA PHE A 245 -2.15 -6.82 -9.86
C PHE A 245 -1.10 -5.83 -10.35
N ASP A 246 -1.55 -4.81 -11.09
CA ASP A 246 -0.71 -3.79 -11.71
C ASP A 246 -0.99 -2.41 -11.11
N VAL A 247 0.05 -1.61 -10.95
CA VAL A 247 -0.03 -0.24 -10.42
C VAL A 247 -0.87 0.68 -11.31
N ALA A 248 -0.96 0.40 -12.60
CA ALA A 248 -1.79 1.16 -13.54
C ALA A 248 -3.28 1.16 -13.15
N ASN A 249 -3.73 0.12 -12.45
CA ASN A 249 -5.11 0.00 -11.95
C ASN A 249 -5.30 0.58 -10.54
N ALA A 250 -4.24 1.10 -9.93
CA ALA A 250 -4.29 1.58 -8.56
C ALA A 250 -4.80 3.04 -8.48
N MET A 251 -5.45 3.34 -7.36
CA MET A 251 -5.83 4.69 -6.98
C MET A 251 -4.61 5.39 -6.36
N THR A 252 -4.24 6.59 -6.82
CA THR A 252 -3.18 7.37 -6.16
C THR A 252 -3.61 7.78 -4.76
N VAL A 253 -2.63 8.01 -3.86
CA VAL A 253 -2.91 8.51 -2.51
C VAL A 253 -3.67 9.84 -2.55
N GLU A 254 -3.37 10.70 -3.50
CA GLU A 254 -4.07 11.98 -3.67
C GLU A 254 -5.55 11.76 -4.02
N LYS A 255 -5.84 10.88 -4.97
CA LYS A 255 -7.21 10.50 -5.30
C LYS A 255 -7.92 9.88 -4.09
N LEU A 256 -7.23 9.01 -3.33
CA LEU A 256 -7.78 8.41 -2.11
C LEU A 256 -8.11 9.45 -1.04
N LYS A 257 -7.29 10.49 -0.87
CA LYS A 257 -7.53 11.61 0.05
C LYS A 257 -8.79 12.40 -0.31
N ASN A 258 -9.03 12.61 -1.59
CA ASN A 258 -10.09 13.49 -2.08
C ASN A 258 -11.40 12.74 -2.45
N ALA A 259 -11.36 11.42 -2.61
CA ALA A 259 -12.51 10.62 -3.02
C ALA A 259 -13.60 10.56 -1.94
N ALA A 260 -14.87 10.50 -2.38
CA ALA A 260 -15.96 10.08 -1.54
C ALA A 260 -15.85 8.57 -1.22
N ARG A 261 -16.51 8.14 -0.14
CA ARG A 261 -16.47 6.73 0.28
C ARG A 261 -16.98 5.79 -0.82
N GLU A 262 -18.04 6.17 -1.49
CA GLU A 262 -18.68 5.40 -2.57
C GLU A 262 -17.74 5.20 -3.76
N ASP A 263 -16.97 6.21 -4.14
CA ASP A 263 -15.98 6.12 -5.23
C ASP A 263 -14.87 5.13 -4.89
N ILE A 264 -14.44 5.11 -3.62
CA ILE A 264 -13.45 4.14 -3.15
C ILE A 264 -14.03 2.73 -3.19
N LEU A 265 -15.29 2.54 -2.73
CA LEU A 265 -15.97 1.24 -2.75
C LEU A 265 -16.10 0.70 -4.18
N ASN A 266 -16.43 1.55 -5.15
CA ASN A 266 -16.56 1.18 -6.57
C ASN A 266 -15.22 0.77 -7.22
N ARG A 267 -14.08 1.16 -6.61
CA ARG A 267 -12.74 0.76 -7.07
C ARG A 267 -12.17 -0.46 -6.34
N MET A 268 -12.87 -0.95 -5.32
CA MET A 268 -12.44 -2.14 -4.61
C MET A 268 -12.74 -3.38 -5.44
N LEU A 269 -11.76 -4.27 -5.49
CA LEU A 269 -11.95 -5.62 -6.04
C LEU A 269 -12.69 -6.47 -5.01
N THR A 270 -13.74 -7.15 -5.43
CA THR A 270 -14.44 -8.15 -4.64
C THR A 270 -13.58 -9.42 -4.46
N LEU A 271 -13.87 -10.24 -3.46
CA LEU A 271 -13.12 -11.49 -3.26
C LEU A 271 -13.23 -12.47 -4.46
N PRO A 272 -14.38 -12.61 -5.16
CA PRO A 272 -14.44 -13.40 -6.39
C PRO A 272 -13.54 -12.84 -7.50
N GLU A 273 -13.47 -11.52 -7.69
CA GLU A 273 -12.59 -10.91 -8.69
C GLU A 273 -11.12 -11.15 -8.34
N VAL A 274 -10.74 -11.01 -7.07
CA VAL A 274 -9.39 -11.32 -6.59
C VAL A 274 -9.05 -12.79 -6.85
N SER A 275 -9.96 -13.73 -6.58
CA SER A 275 -9.78 -15.15 -6.86
C SER A 275 -9.56 -15.39 -8.36
N LYS A 276 -10.44 -14.86 -9.22
CA LYS A 276 -10.33 -14.96 -10.68
C LYS A 276 -9.02 -14.39 -11.20
N MET A 277 -8.59 -13.23 -10.70
CA MET A 277 -7.31 -12.61 -11.08
C MET A 277 -6.12 -13.49 -10.70
N ARG A 278 -6.19 -14.25 -9.63
CA ARG A 278 -5.14 -15.19 -9.23
C ARG A 278 -5.13 -16.49 -10.04
N GLY A 279 -6.18 -16.76 -10.81
CA GLY A 279 -6.30 -17.95 -11.64
C GLY A 279 -6.89 -19.15 -10.89
N ALA A 280 -7.69 -18.87 -9.86
CA ALA A 280 -8.46 -19.87 -9.11
C ALA A 280 -9.94 -19.83 -9.52
#